data_e60c366baca5674417b1ad11c3b86147
#
_entry.id   e60c366baca5674417b1ad11c3b86147
#
_cell.length_a   1.000
_cell.length_b   1.000
_cell.length_c   1.000
_cell.angle_alpha   90.00
_cell.angle_beta   90.00
_cell.angle_gamma   90.00
#
_symmetry.space_group_name_H-M   'P 1'
#
loop_
_entity.id
_entity.type
_entity.pdbx_description
1 polymer ?
#
loop_
_entity_poly.entity_id
_entity_poly.type
_entity_poly.pdbx_seq_one_letter_code
_entity_poly.pdbx_strand_id
1 'polypeptide(L)'
;METLTSSQLAGLTGKTVLITAAAQGIGRASSLACLTAGADVIATDIQTEGLESLIAEAGPGARLRTARLDVRDTAGVNALAAALPPLHGLFNCAGFVHHGSVLDCDEAAWDFSVDLNVKSMLRMLRAFLPGMLAEGQRTGAGAAVLNMASMASSIKGFPNRFAYCTTKAAVIGLTKSVAADYVKQGLRCNALCPGTVDTPSLRGRIAAAADPVQAEKDFIARQPMGRLATVDDIAPLVVFLLSDASRFITGQAVSVDGGVTI
;
A
#
# COMPACT_ATOMS: atom_id res chain seq x y z
N MET A 1 6.17 11.50 30.89
CA MET A 1 6.17 10.66 29.67
C MET A 1 5.52 9.34 30.04
N GLU A 2 4.28 9.12 29.66
CA GLU A 2 3.63 7.81 29.86
C GLU A 2 4.36 6.75 29.03
N THR A 3 4.73 5.66 29.68
CA THR A 3 5.32 4.51 29.01
C THR A 3 4.20 3.74 28.32
N LEU A 4 4.19 3.73 26.98
CA LEU A 4 3.22 2.94 26.23
C LEU A 4 3.40 1.45 26.54
N THR A 5 2.30 0.76 26.79
CA THR A 5 2.29 -0.70 26.95
C THR A 5 2.58 -1.39 25.62
N SER A 6 3.07 -2.64 25.63
CA SER A 6 3.36 -3.40 24.40
C SER A 6 2.16 -3.51 23.45
N SER A 7 0.93 -3.59 23.99
CA SER A 7 -0.30 -3.62 23.19
C SER A 7 -0.65 -2.25 22.56
N GLN A 8 -0.30 -1.15 23.23
CA GLN A 8 -0.46 0.20 22.68
C GLN A 8 0.59 0.51 21.61
N LEU A 9 1.80 -0.07 21.73
CA LEU A 9 2.88 0.12 20.76
C LEU A 9 2.59 -0.53 19.41
N ALA A 10 1.97 -1.70 19.39
CA ALA A 10 1.74 -2.48 18.17
C ALA A 10 0.28 -2.45 17.67
N GLY A 11 -0.65 -1.86 18.43
CA GLY A 11 -2.07 -1.87 18.12
C GLY A 11 -2.52 -0.68 17.26
N LEU A 12 -3.68 -0.89 16.61
CA LEU A 12 -4.42 0.14 15.87
C LEU A 12 -5.78 0.45 16.50
N THR A 13 -5.96 0.09 17.77
CA THR A 13 -7.23 0.32 18.51
C THR A 13 -7.60 1.80 18.50
N GLY A 14 -8.84 2.09 18.08
CA GLY A 14 -9.36 3.45 17.95
C GLY A 14 -8.88 4.21 16.72
N LYS A 15 -8.12 3.56 15.83
CA LYS A 15 -7.65 4.16 14.58
C LYS A 15 -8.52 3.72 13.40
N THR A 16 -8.93 4.66 12.58
CA THR A 16 -9.61 4.42 11.30
C THR A 16 -8.57 4.38 10.19
N VAL A 17 -8.51 3.26 9.46
CA VAL A 17 -7.52 3.03 8.39
C VAL A 17 -8.23 2.76 7.06
N LEU A 18 -7.89 3.51 6.02
CA LEU A 18 -8.35 3.24 4.65
C LEU A 18 -7.26 2.51 3.87
N ILE A 19 -7.65 1.44 3.17
CA ILE A 19 -6.77 0.62 2.34
C ILE A 19 -7.36 0.50 0.95
N THR A 20 -6.58 0.84 -0.08
CA THR A 20 -6.98 0.69 -1.48
C THR A 20 -6.50 -0.65 -2.07
N ALA A 21 -7.15 -1.14 -3.13
CA ALA A 21 -6.88 -2.47 -3.74
C ALA A 21 -6.99 -3.61 -2.71
N ALA A 22 -8.06 -3.58 -1.91
CA ALA A 22 -8.26 -4.48 -0.77
C ALA A 22 -9.02 -5.77 -1.12
N ALA A 23 -9.46 -5.96 -2.36
CA ALA A 23 -10.18 -7.16 -2.78
C ALA A 23 -9.29 -8.42 -2.76
N GLN A 24 -7.99 -8.27 -2.94
CA GLN A 24 -7.04 -9.40 -3.04
C GLN A 24 -5.61 -9.03 -2.61
N GLY A 25 -4.74 -10.03 -2.51
CA GLY A 25 -3.31 -9.86 -2.31
C GLY A 25 -2.94 -9.07 -1.05
N ILE A 26 -1.96 -8.17 -1.19
CA ILE A 26 -1.40 -7.41 -0.06
C ILE A 26 -2.47 -6.52 0.59
N GLY A 27 -3.31 -5.84 -0.19
CA GLY A 27 -4.35 -4.96 0.35
C GLY A 27 -5.36 -5.72 1.21
N ARG A 28 -5.80 -6.92 0.75
CA ARG A 28 -6.69 -7.80 1.50
C ARG A 28 -6.06 -8.27 2.82
N ALA A 29 -4.87 -8.82 2.76
CA ALA A 29 -4.16 -9.32 3.94
C ALA A 29 -3.88 -8.19 4.94
N SER A 30 -3.51 -7.01 4.45
CA SER A 30 -3.32 -5.82 5.29
C SER A 30 -4.61 -5.36 5.96
N SER A 31 -5.76 -5.48 5.27
CA SER A 31 -7.06 -5.15 5.85
C SER A 31 -7.39 -6.07 7.03
N LEU A 32 -7.22 -7.39 6.86
CA LEU A 32 -7.42 -8.38 7.92
C LEU A 32 -6.44 -8.19 9.09
N ALA A 33 -5.17 -7.92 8.79
CA ALA A 33 -4.17 -7.66 9.83
C ALA A 33 -4.47 -6.38 10.63
N CYS A 34 -4.92 -5.31 9.96
CA CYS A 34 -5.33 -4.08 10.63
C CYS A 34 -6.58 -4.28 11.50
N LEU A 35 -7.57 -5.08 11.05
CA LEU A 35 -8.73 -5.47 11.85
C LEU A 35 -8.30 -6.23 13.12
N THR A 36 -7.42 -7.23 12.95
CA THR A 36 -6.86 -8.00 14.07
C THR A 36 -6.09 -7.12 15.06
N ALA A 37 -5.40 -6.09 14.54
CA ALA A 37 -4.71 -5.09 15.36
C ALA A 37 -5.66 -4.07 16.04
N GLY A 38 -6.97 -4.18 15.81
CA GLY A 38 -8.00 -3.37 16.47
C GLY A 38 -8.44 -2.12 15.71
N ALA A 39 -8.08 -1.95 14.44
CA ALA A 39 -8.52 -0.81 13.63
C ALA A 39 -9.99 -0.91 13.20
N ASP A 40 -10.59 0.26 12.94
CA ASP A 40 -11.74 0.37 12.05
C ASP A 40 -11.22 0.47 10.64
N VAL A 41 -11.51 -0.54 9.78
CA VAL A 41 -10.95 -0.62 8.43
C VAL A 41 -11.97 -0.21 7.39
N ILE A 42 -11.54 0.63 6.45
CA ILE A 42 -12.26 0.99 5.24
C ILE A 42 -11.49 0.39 4.06
N ALA A 43 -11.99 -0.72 3.54
CA ALA A 43 -11.38 -1.45 2.43
C ALA A 43 -12.02 -1.04 1.11
N THR A 44 -11.20 -0.61 0.14
CA THR A 44 -11.71 -0.16 -1.16
C THR A 44 -11.07 -0.89 -2.31
N ASP A 45 -11.86 -1.18 -3.35
CA ASP A 45 -11.40 -1.80 -4.60
C ASP A 45 -12.38 -1.49 -5.73
N ILE A 46 -11.99 -1.72 -6.97
CA ILE A 46 -12.89 -1.74 -8.13
C ILE A 46 -13.68 -3.05 -8.22
N GLN A 47 -13.17 -4.13 -7.60
CA GLN A 47 -13.75 -5.48 -7.63
C GLN A 47 -14.65 -5.70 -6.41
N THR A 48 -15.95 -5.62 -6.62
CA THR A 48 -16.95 -5.73 -5.54
C THR A 48 -17.04 -7.14 -4.96
N GLU A 49 -16.93 -8.17 -5.79
CA GLU A 49 -17.00 -9.59 -5.36
C GLU A 49 -15.85 -9.92 -4.38
N GLY A 50 -14.66 -9.36 -4.62
CA GLY A 50 -13.52 -9.53 -3.73
C GLY A 50 -13.72 -8.83 -2.38
N LEU A 51 -14.41 -7.67 -2.37
CA LEU A 51 -14.77 -6.97 -1.13
C LEU A 51 -15.86 -7.71 -0.35
N GLU A 52 -16.85 -8.30 -1.01
CA GLU A 52 -17.88 -9.15 -0.38
C GLU A 52 -17.25 -10.38 0.28
N SER A 53 -16.31 -11.03 -0.43
CA SER A 53 -15.53 -12.13 0.11
C SER A 53 -14.66 -11.71 1.31
N LEU A 54 -14.12 -10.49 1.32
CA LEU A 54 -13.37 -9.95 2.47
C LEU A 54 -14.27 -9.75 3.68
N ILE A 55 -15.51 -9.27 3.50
CA ILE A 55 -16.50 -9.15 4.59
C ILE A 55 -16.80 -10.53 5.20
N ALA A 56 -17.01 -11.53 4.35
CA ALA A 56 -17.28 -12.89 4.82
C ALA A 56 -16.11 -13.48 5.62
N GLU A 57 -14.87 -13.24 5.17
CA GLU A 57 -13.65 -13.71 5.85
C GLU A 57 -13.42 -12.97 7.18
N ALA A 58 -13.66 -11.67 7.23
CA ALA A 58 -13.51 -10.89 8.45
C ALA A 58 -14.51 -11.30 9.55
N GLY A 59 -15.62 -11.91 9.14
CA GLY A 59 -16.63 -12.46 10.05
C GLY A 59 -17.57 -11.42 10.66
N PRO A 60 -18.60 -11.91 11.38
CA PRO A 60 -19.62 -11.05 11.98
C PRO A 60 -19.02 -10.19 13.10
N GLY A 61 -19.40 -8.91 13.13
CA GLY A 61 -18.91 -7.96 14.13
C GLY A 61 -17.54 -7.34 13.82
N ALA A 62 -16.91 -7.69 12.72
CA ALA A 62 -15.68 -7.01 12.28
C ALA A 62 -15.95 -5.52 12.01
N ARG A 63 -15.05 -4.67 12.46
CA ARG A 63 -15.10 -3.21 12.22
C ARG A 63 -14.61 -2.89 10.81
N LEU A 64 -15.27 -3.50 9.82
CA LEU A 64 -14.95 -3.40 8.40
C LEU A 64 -16.08 -2.70 7.66
N ARG A 65 -15.72 -1.67 6.89
CA ARG A 65 -16.56 -1.07 5.86
C ARG A 65 -15.89 -1.30 4.51
N THR A 66 -16.68 -1.53 3.49
CA THR A 66 -16.18 -1.67 2.13
C THR A 66 -16.83 -0.64 1.22
N ALA A 67 -16.10 -0.18 0.22
CA ALA A 67 -16.63 0.70 -0.82
C ALA A 67 -15.97 0.40 -2.17
N ARG A 68 -16.78 0.37 -3.24
CA ARG A 68 -16.22 0.34 -4.58
C ARG A 68 -15.55 1.68 -4.88
N LEU A 69 -14.29 1.65 -5.29
CA LEU A 69 -13.52 2.84 -5.64
C LEU A 69 -12.54 2.56 -6.78
N ASP A 70 -12.66 3.31 -7.88
CA ASP A 70 -11.55 3.48 -8.83
C ASP A 70 -10.70 4.67 -8.36
N VAL A 71 -9.48 4.39 -7.93
CA VAL A 71 -8.54 5.44 -7.48
C VAL A 71 -8.10 6.39 -8.60
N ARG A 72 -8.45 6.12 -9.85
CA ARG A 72 -8.25 7.01 -11.01
C ARG A 72 -9.41 7.99 -11.19
N ASP A 73 -10.55 7.75 -10.57
CA ASP A 73 -11.71 8.65 -10.60
C ASP A 73 -11.62 9.70 -9.49
N THR A 74 -11.24 10.92 -9.84
CA THR A 74 -11.11 12.03 -8.90
C THR A 74 -12.44 12.37 -8.21
N ALA A 75 -13.57 12.29 -8.94
CA ALA A 75 -14.88 12.61 -8.37
C ALA A 75 -15.30 11.56 -7.34
N GLY A 76 -15.10 10.26 -7.66
CA GLY A 76 -15.35 9.16 -6.74
C GLY A 76 -14.49 9.22 -5.48
N VAL A 77 -13.20 9.53 -5.63
CA VAL A 77 -12.28 9.70 -4.48
C VAL A 77 -12.73 10.86 -3.58
N ASN A 78 -13.09 12.01 -4.15
CA ASN A 78 -13.58 13.16 -3.37
C ASN A 78 -14.92 12.87 -2.69
N ALA A 79 -15.84 12.20 -3.37
CA ALA A 79 -17.12 11.82 -2.79
C ALA A 79 -16.94 10.87 -1.60
N LEU A 80 -16.04 9.89 -1.72
CA LEU A 80 -15.73 8.98 -0.61
C LEU A 80 -15.12 9.74 0.57
N ALA A 81 -14.17 10.65 0.32
CA ALA A 81 -13.55 11.44 1.38
C ALA A 81 -14.57 12.32 2.12
N ALA A 82 -15.53 12.89 1.41
CA ALA A 82 -16.60 13.70 2.03
C ALA A 82 -17.59 12.86 2.87
N ALA A 83 -17.74 11.57 2.57
CA ALA A 83 -18.66 10.66 3.27
C ALA A 83 -18.04 9.95 4.47
N LEU A 84 -16.72 10.03 4.66
CA LEU A 84 -16.00 9.31 5.69
C LEU A 84 -15.54 10.24 6.82
N PRO A 85 -15.42 9.69 8.07
CA PRO A 85 -14.74 10.42 9.13
C PRO A 85 -13.26 10.63 8.78
N PRO A 86 -12.57 11.56 9.46
CA PRO A 86 -11.13 11.71 9.32
C PRO A 86 -10.39 10.40 9.57
N LEU A 87 -9.39 10.12 8.73
CA LEU A 87 -8.59 8.91 8.83
C LEU A 87 -7.39 9.11 9.76
N HIS A 88 -6.99 8.06 10.47
CA HIS A 88 -5.74 7.97 11.22
C HIS A 88 -4.63 7.31 10.36
N GLY A 89 -5.03 6.44 9.44
CA GLY A 89 -4.13 5.75 8.53
C GLY A 89 -4.66 5.69 7.10
N LEU A 90 -3.78 5.87 6.11
CA LEU A 90 -4.08 5.69 4.69
C LEU A 90 -3.03 4.79 4.07
N PHE A 91 -3.44 3.63 3.55
CA PHE A 91 -2.57 2.75 2.76
C PHE A 91 -2.95 2.79 1.29
N ASN A 92 -2.18 3.51 0.49
CA ASN A 92 -2.28 3.54 -0.96
C ASN A 92 -1.62 2.28 -1.54
N CYS A 93 -2.38 1.19 -1.64
CA CYS A 93 -1.91 -0.11 -2.08
C CYS A 93 -2.15 -0.37 -3.58
N ALA A 94 -3.07 0.37 -4.21
CA ALA A 94 -3.40 0.20 -5.62
C ALA A 94 -2.20 0.41 -6.54
N GLY A 95 -2.06 -0.45 -7.56
CA GLY A 95 -0.98 -0.34 -8.52
C GLY A 95 -1.01 -1.44 -9.58
N PHE A 96 -0.19 -1.23 -10.60
CA PHE A 96 -0.08 -2.12 -11.77
C PHE A 96 1.39 -2.33 -12.13
N VAL A 97 1.72 -3.54 -12.57
CA VAL A 97 3.06 -3.93 -13.02
C VAL A 97 3.07 -3.99 -14.56
N HIS A 98 3.56 -2.93 -15.20
CA HIS A 98 3.84 -2.97 -16.62
C HIS A 98 5.04 -3.89 -16.90
N HIS A 99 4.94 -4.71 -17.94
CA HIS A 99 6.01 -5.57 -18.42
C HIS A 99 6.51 -5.06 -19.79
N GLY A 100 7.78 -4.73 -19.88
CA GLY A 100 8.40 -4.26 -21.10
C GLY A 100 9.62 -3.39 -20.83
N SER A 101 10.52 -3.33 -21.82
CA SER A 101 11.64 -2.39 -21.88
C SER A 101 11.14 -0.98 -22.27
N VAL A 102 12.06 -0.02 -22.39
CA VAL A 102 11.71 1.32 -22.90
C VAL A 102 11.21 1.28 -24.35
N LEU A 103 11.68 0.33 -25.14
CA LEU A 103 11.28 0.18 -26.54
C LEU A 103 9.92 -0.51 -26.71
N ASP A 104 9.47 -1.24 -25.70
CA ASP A 104 8.18 -1.96 -25.70
C ASP A 104 7.06 -1.15 -25.03
N CYS A 105 7.38 -0.02 -24.39
CA CYS A 105 6.43 0.80 -23.65
C CYS A 105 5.97 1.97 -24.53
N ASP A 106 4.76 1.88 -25.06
CA ASP A 106 4.12 2.99 -25.74
C ASP A 106 3.60 4.07 -24.76
N GLU A 107 3.19 5.22 -25.29
CA GLU A 107 2.71 6.34 -24.48
C GLU A 107 1.43 5.97 -23.68
N ALA A 108 0.54 5.16 -24.25
CA ALA A 108 -0.69 4.75 -23.57
C ALA A 108 -0.41 3.86 -22.37
N ALA A 109 0.50 2.90 -22.49
CA ALA A 109 0.95 2.05 -21.37
C ALA A 109 1.71 2.86 -20.32
N TRP A 110 2.51 3.84 -20.75
CA TRP A 110 3.17 4.79 -19.86
C TRP A 110 2.16 5.62 -19.07
N ASP A 111 1.22 6.27 -19.76
CA ASP A 111 0.22 7.14 -19.14
C ASP A 111 -0.67 6.38 -18.17
N PHE A 112 -1.10 5.17 -18.53
CA PHE A 112 -1.85 4.29 -17.64
C PHE A 112 -1.04 3.95 -16.38
N SER A 113 0.25 3.61 -16.55
CA SER A 113 1.14 3.25 -15.42
C SER A 113 1.35 4.45 -14.48
N VAL A 114 1.54 5.64 -15.02
CA VAL A 114 1.68 6.88 -14.23
C VAL A 114 0.35 7.23 -13.55
N ASP A 115 -0.77 7.14 -14.26
CA ASP A 115 -2.09 7.48 -13.72
C ASP A 115 -2.48 6.58 -12.56
N LEU A 116 -2.26 5.25 -12.69
CA LEU A 116 -2.61 4.31 -11.63
C LEU A 116 -1.57 4.25 -10.50
N ASN A 117 -0.26 4.23 -10.80
CA ASN A 117 0.75 4.02 -9.76
C ASN A 117 1.14 5.30 -9.00
N VAL A 118 0.99 6.49 -9.62
CA VAL A 118 1.47 7.76 -9.05
C VAL A 118 0.33 8.74 -8.84
N LYS A 119 -0.43 9.05 -9.90
CA LYS A 119 -1.47 10.07 -9.85
C LYS A 119 -2.66 9.66 -8.98
N SER A 120 -2.93 8.35 -8.87
CA SER A 120 -3.91 7.84 -7.90
C SER A 120 -3.55 8.25 -6.47
N MET A 121 -2.27 8.12 -6.09
CA MET A 121 -1.82 8.52 -4.73
C MET A 121 -1.96 10.03 -4.52
N LEU A 122 -1.68 10.84 -5.54
CA LEU A 122 -1.93 12.29 -5.48
C LEU A 122 -3.42 12.58 -5.22
N ARG A 123 -4.34 11.88 -5.92
CA ARG A 123 -5.80 12.06 -5.71
C ARG A 123 -6.20 11.69 -4.29
N MET A 124 -5.77 10.52 -3.82
CA MET A 124 -6.05 10.05 -2.45
C MET A 124 -5.50 11.03 -1.40
N LEU A 125 -4.25 11.45 -1.53
CA LEU A 125 -3.64 12.40 -0.60
C LEU A 125 -4.38 13.74 -0.60
N ARG A 126 -4.70 14.31 -1.75
CA ARG A 126 -5.44 15.59 -1.82
C ARG A 126 -6.82 15.52 -1.18
N ALA A 127 -7.50 14.40 -1.29
CA ALA A 127 -8.84 14.21 -0.74
C ALA A 127 -8.83 13.94 0.78
N PHE A 128 -7.91 13.13 1.28
CA PHE A 128 -7.95 12.67 2.67
C PHE A 128 -7.00 13.40 3.61
N LEU A 129 -5.86 13.91 3.11
CA LEU A 129 -4.84 14.52 3.95
C LEU A 129 -5.34 15.75 4.76
N PRO A 130 -6.16 16.65 4.22
CA PRO A 130 -6.66 17.78 5.02
C PRO A 130 -7.41 17.33 6.29
N GLY A 131 -8.29 16.33 6.17
CA GLY A 131 -9.01 15.75 7.31
C GLY A 131 -8.09 15.04 8.31
N MET A 132 -7.10 14.29 7.81
CA MET A 132 -6.10 13.60 8.63
C MET A 132 -5.26 14.60 9.46
N LEU A 133 -4.83 15.70 8.87
CA LEU A 133 -4.06 16.74 9.56
C LEU A 133 -4.90 17.47 10.60
N ALA A 134 -6.14 17.85 10.27
CA ALA A 134 -7.04 18.51 11.20
C ALA A 134 -7.34 17.62 12.42
N GLU A 135 -7.61 16.33 12.21
CA GLU A 135 -7.85 15.38 13.29
C GLU A 135 -6.61 15.15 14.15
N GLY A 136 -5.44 15.02 13.52
CA GLY A 136 -4.17 14.90 14.23
C GLY A 136 -3.88 16.11 15.13
N GLN A 137 -4.16 17.31 14.67
CA GLN A 137 -4.03 18.53 15.48
C GLN A 137 -5.04 18.58 16.62
N ARG A 138 -6.27 18.17 16.37
CA ARG A 138 -7.37 18.16 17.37
C ARG A 138 -7.12 17.18 18.51
N THR A 139 -6.58 16.00 18.19
CA THR A 139 -6.41 14.91 19.16
C THR A 139 -5.00 14.83 19.76
N GLY A 140 -4.02 15.48 19.14
CA GLY A 140 -2.61 15.27 19.44
C GLY A 140 -2.08 13.91 19.00
N ALA A 141 -2.92 13.07 18.40
CA ALA A 141 -2.53 11.80 17.81
C ALA A 141 -2.09 12.02 16.35
N GLY A 142 -0.89 11.67 16.01
CA GLY A 142 -0.40 11.78 14.63
C GLY A 142 -1.17 10.88 13.65
N ALA A 143 -1.04 11.18 12.37
CA ALA A 143 -1.57 10.37 11.28
C ALA A 143 -0.46 9.68 10.48
N ALA A 144 -0.78 8.57 9.80
CA ALA A 144 0.17 7.81 9.01
C ALA A 144 -0.31 7.54 7.59
N VAL A 145 0.53 7.85 6.61
CA VAL A 145 0.37 7.45 5.22
C VAL A 145 1.41 6.39 4.87
N LEU A 146 0.97 5.33 4.22
CA LEU A 146 1.82 4.30 3.64
C LEU A 146 1.54 4.20 2.15
N ASN A 147 2.57 4.30 1.32
CA ASN A 147 2.46 4.21 -0.12
C ASN A 147 3.12 2.94 -0.62
N MET A 148 2.44 2.17 -1.45
CA MET A 148 2.97 0.95 -2.08
C MET A 148 3.99 1.31 -3.16
N ALA A 149 5.27 1.30 -2.79
CA ALA A 149 6.37 1.34 -3.74
C ALA A 149 6.79 -0.08 -4.17
N SER A 150 8.06 -0.35 -4.31
CA SER A 150 8.63 -1.67 -4.63
C SER A 150 10.15 -1.63 -4.46
N MET A 151 10.78 -2.78 -4.24
CA MET A 151 12.22 -2.94 -4.46
C MET A 151 12.62 -2.58 -5.90
N ALA A 152 11.74 -2.87 -6.87
CA ALA A 152 11.88 -2.49 -8.27
C ALA A 152 11.49 -1.01 -8.44
N SER A 153 12.44 -0.12 -8.21
CA SER A 153 12.26 1.34 -8.16
C SER A 153 13.61 2.05 -8.29
N SER A 154 13.80 3.18 -7.59
CA SER A 154 15.12 3.81 -7.40
C SER A 154 16.05 2.99 -6.50
N ILE A 155 15.58 1.91 -5.87
CA ILE A 155 16.39 1.02 -5.04
C ILE A 155 17.15 0.04 -5.94
N LYS A 156 16.43 -0.64 -6.86
CA LYS A 156 17.03 -1.59 -7.79
C LYS A 156 16.27 -1.61 -9.13
N GLY A 157 17.00 -1.55 -10.24
CA GLY A 157 16.44 -1.76 -11.59
C GLY A 157 16.25 -3.24 -11.90
N PHE A 158 15.22 -3.54 -12.69
CA PHE A 158 14.97 -4.90 -13.19
C PHE A 158 14.69 -4.89 -14.69
N PRO A 159 15.18 -5.89 -15.44
CA PRO A 159 14.86 -6.02 -16.87
C PRO A 159 13.33 -6.08 -17.09
N ASN A 160 12.89 -5.49 -18.19
CA ASN A 160 11.48 -5.47 -18.60
C ASN A 160 10.54 -4.88 -17.53
N ARG A 161 10.99 -3.82 -16.81
CA ARG A 161 10.23 -3.11 -15.79
C ARG A 161 10.36 -1.60 -15.92
N PHE A 162 10.59 -1.09 -17.14
CA PHE A 162 10.86 0.33 -17.38
C PHE A 162 9.81 1.25 -16.74
N ALA A 163 8.55 1.20 -17.18
CA ALA A 163 7.50 2.05 -16.63
C ALA A 163 7.20 1.74 -15.14
N TYR A 164 7.26 0.46 -14.77
CA TYR A 164 7.01 0.05 -13.38
C TYR A 164 8.08 0.61 -12.43
N CYS A 165 9.37 0.37 -12.70
CA CYS A 165 10.45 0.89 -11.86
C CYS A 165 10.41 2.41 -11.76
N THR A 166 10.16 3.10 -12.89
CA THR A 166 10.07 4.56 -12.92
C THR A 166 8.93 5.08 -12.06
N THR A 167 7.73 4.50 -12.18
CA THR A 167 6.58 4.91 -11.37
C THR A 167 6.79 4.62 -9.89
N LYS A 168 7.41 3.49 -9.53
CA LYS A 168 7.69 3.14 -8.13
C LYS A 168 8.83 3.98 -7.53
N ALA A 169 9.77 4.45 -8.33
CA ALA A 169 10.75 5.46 -7.93
C ALA A 169 10.07 6.82 -7.66
N ALA A 170 9.12 7.21 -8.50
CA ALA A 170 8.32 8.42 -8.29
C ALA A 170 7.50 8.35 -6.98
N VAL A 171 6.96 7.18 -6.61
CA VAL A 171 6.27 6.97 -5.32
C VAL A 171 7.21 7.21 -4.14
N ILE A 172 8.47 6.79 -4.21
CA ILE A 172 9.46 7.06 -3.15
C ILE A 172 9.73 8.56 -3.04
N GLY A 173 9.87 9.28 -4.16
CA GLY A 173 10.02 10.73 -4.19
C GLY A 173 8.81 11.46 -3.60
N LEU A 174 7.60 11.10 -4.05
CA LEU A 174 6.34 11.61 -3.51
C LEU A 174 6.22 11.41 -2.00
N THR A 175 6.57 10.22 -1.50
CA THR A 175 6.54 9.88 -0.08
C THR A 175 7.44 10.80 0.75
N LYS A 176 8.67 11.05 0.28
CA LYS A 176 9.62 11.93 0.97
C LYS A 176 9.13 13.38 0.98
N SER A 177 8.58 13.87 -0.13
CA SER A 177 8.05 15.23 -0.21
C SER A 177 6.87 15.43 0.75
N VAL A 178 5.90 14.51 0.76
CA VAL A 178 4.76 14.57 1.69
C VAL A 178 5.23 14.50 3.14
N ALA A 179 6.20 13.65 3.46
CA ALA A 179 6.77 13.58 4.80
C ALA A 179 7.42 14.92 5.21
N ALA A 180 8.23 15.51 4.33
CA ALA A 180 8.91 16.79 4.59
C ALA A 180 7.93 17.94 4.82
N ASP A 181 6.86 18.02 4.00
CA ASP A 181 5.87 19.08 4.07
C ASP A 181 5.05 19.04 5.38
N TYR A 182 4.73 17.84 5.89
CA TYR A 182 3.71 17.70 6.93
C TYR A 182 4.21 17.07 8.25
N VAL A 183 5.51 16.72 8.38
CA VAL A 183 6.04 16.11 9.61
C VAL A 183 5.83 17.00 10.85
N LYS A 184 5.93 18.31 10.71
CA LYS A 184 5.68 19.28 11.81
C LYS A 184 4.21 19.35 12.24
N GLN A 185 3.30 18.84 11.42
CA GLN A 185 1.88 18.73 11.69
C GLN A 185 1.48 17.34 12.20
N GLY A 186 2.47 16.49 12.53
CA GLY A 186 2.26 15.16 13.09
C GLY A 186 1.99 14.07 12.05
N LEU A 187 2.16 14.33 10.74
CA LEU A 187 2.02 13.31 9.71
C LEU A 187 3.32 12.53 9.53
N ARG A 188 3.20 11.21 9.50
CA ARG A 188 4.23 10.29 8.98
C ARG A 188 3.83 9.80 7.61
N CYS A 189 4.77 9.76 6.68
CA CYS A 189 4.54 9.23 5.34
C CYS A 189 5.74 8.33 4.97
N ASN A 190 5.47 7.04 4.71
CA ASN A 190 6.51 6.06 4.36
C ASN A 190 6.13 5.30 3.09
N ALA A 191 7.12 4.74 2.41
CA ALA A 191 6.95 3.87 1.26
C ALA A 191 7.28 2.43 1.66
N LEU A 192 6.38 1.50 1.36
CA LEU A 192 6.59 0.07 1.51
C LEU A 192 7.19 -0.46 0.21
N CYS A 193 8.31 -1.16 0.31
CA CYS A 193 9.07 -1.67 -0.84
C CYS A 193 9.19 -3.20 -0.79
N PRO A 194 8.13 -3.94 -1.16
CA PRO A 194 8.18 -5.40 -1.16
C PRO A 194 9.10 -5.95 -2.24
N GLY A 195 9.62 -7.16 -1.97
CA GLY A 195 10.17 -8.07 -2.96
C GLY A 195 9.08 -8.71 -3.82
N THR A 196 9.34 -9.92 -4.31
CA THR A 196 8.33 -10.66 -5.08
C THR A 196 7.39 -11.40 -4.12
N VAL A 197 6.13 -10.96 -4.10
CA VAL A 197 5.09 -11.50 -3.20
C VAL A 197 4.14 -12.40 -3.99
N ASP A 198 3.86 -13.58 -3.46
CA ASP A 198 2.89 -14.53 -4.01
C ASP A 198 1.47 -13.98 -3.84
N THR A 199 0.95 -13.44 -4.91
CA THR A 199 -0.36 -12.79 -4.98
C THR A 199 -1.09 -13.24 -6.25
N PRO A 200 -2.42 -13.10 -6.33
CA PRO A 200 -3.17 -13.36 -7.57
C PRO A 200 -2.60 -12.62 -8.79
N SER A 201 -2.12 -11.38 -8.61
CA SER A 201 -1.45 -10.62 -9.67
C SER A 201 -0.14 -11.27 -10.15
N LEU A 202 0.66 -11.82 -9.24
CA LEU A 202 1.87 -12.56 -9.64
C LEU A 202 1.51 -13.88 -10.32
N ARG A 203 0.56 -14.62 -9.76
CA ARG A 203 0.10 -15.90 -10.34
C ARG A 203 -0.46 -15.73 -11.74
N GLY A 204 -1.23 -14.67 -11.99
CA GLY A 204 -1.69 -14.32 -13.34
C GLY A 204 -0.54 -14.05 -14.32
N ARG A 205 0.52 -13.35 -13.88
CA ARG A 205 1.70 -13.10 -14.73
C ARG A 205 2.53 -14.35 -15.00
N ILE A 206 2.63 -15.25 -14.01
CA ILE A 206 3.28 -16.56 -14.19
C ILE A 206 2.49 -17.39 -15.19
N ALA A 207 1.17 -17.49 -15.03
CA ALA A 207 0.30 -18.26 -15.91
C ALA A 207 0.29 -17.73 -17.37
N ALA A 208 0.50 -16.44 -17.57
CA ALA A 208 0.57 -15.81 -18.89
C ALA A 208 1.96 -15.91 -19.55
N ALA A 209 2.97 -16.45 -18.87
CA ALA A 209 4.30 -16.64 -19.45
C ALA A 209 4.33 -17.79 -20.46
N ALA A 210 5.24 -17.74 -21.42
CA ALA A 210 5.43 -18.82 -22.42
C ALA A 210 5.78 -20.17 -21.76
N ASP A 211 6.53 -20.15 -20.66
CA ASP A 211 6.79 -21.29 -19.77
C ASP A 211 6.49 -20.89 -18.33
N PRO A 212 5.29 -21.20 -17.81
CA PRO A 212 4.90 -20.85 -16.46
C PRO A 212 5.77 -21.48 -15.37
N VAL A 213 6.25 -22.72 -15.59
CA VAL A 213 7.10 -23.44 -14.64
C VAL A 213 8.47 -22.78 -14.52
N GLN A 214 9.07 -22.43 -15.64
CA GLN A 214 10.36 -21.72 -15.64
C GLN A 214 10.18 -20.30 -15.08
N ALA A 215 9.10 -19.59 -15.44
CA ALA A 215 8.81 -18.26 -14.91
C ALA A 215 8.70 -18.26 -13.36
N GLU A 216 8.03 -19.24 -12.76
CA GLU A 216 7.96 -19.36 -11.31
C GLU A 216 9.34 -19.60 -10.69
N LYS A 217 10.13 -20.51 -11.25
CA LYS A 217 11.52 -20.74 -10.82
C LYS A 217 12.37 -19.47 -10.88
N ASP A 218 12.23 -18.69 -11.95
CA ASP A 218 12.97 -17.43 -12.15
C ASP A 218 12.55 -16.37 -11.11
N PHE A 219 11.27 -16.31 -10.76
CA PHE A 219 10.80 -15.42 -9.68
C PHE A 219 11.34 -15.81 -8.32
N ILE A 220 11.39 -17.13 -8.01
CA ILE A 220 11.96 -17.65 -6.77
C ILE A 220 13.47 -17.40 -6.73
N ALA A 221 14.18 -17.68 -7.81
CA ALA A 221 15.63 -17.51 -7.88
C ALA A 221 16.12 -16.08 -7.67
N ARG A 222 15.25 -15.08 -7.88
CA ARG A 222 15.56 -13.68 -7.58
C ARG A 222 15.58 -13.37 -6.09
N GLN A 223 14.99 -14.24 -5.25
CA GLN A 223 14.89 -14.02 -3.82
C GLN A 223 16.03 -14.76 -3.10
N PRO A 224 17.01 -14.08 -2.48
CA PRO A 224 18.09 -14.76 -1.75
C PRO A 224 17.60 -15.69 -0.63
N MET A 225 16.44 -15.41 -0.05
CA MET A 225 15.80 -16.33 0.92
C MET A 225 15.24 -17.62 0.30
N GLY A 226 15.33 -17.81 -1.03
CA GLY A 226 14.97 -19.07 -1.72
C GLY A 226 13.46 -19.31 -1.85
N ARG A 227 12.61 -18.32 -1.58
CA ARG A 227 11.16 -18.42 -1.72
C ARG A 227 10.53 -17.08 -2.11
N LEU A 228 9.34 -17.13 -2.66
CA LEU A 228 8.49 -15.95 -2.76
C LEU A 228 8.07 -15.50 -1.34
N ALA A 229 7.90 -14.20 -1.14
CA ALA A 229 7.21 -13.73 0.05
C ALA A 229 5.73 -14.11 -0.01
N THR A 230 5.12 -14.35 1.13
CA THR A 230 3.67 -14.44 1.28
C THR A 230 3.11 -13.06 1.64
N VAL A 231 1.80 -12.90 1.56
CA VAL A 231 1.15 -11.67 2.04
C VAL A 231 1.33 -11.48 3.55
N ASP A 232 1.52 -12.56 4.30
CA ASP A 232 1.77 -12.55 5.74
C ASP A 232 3.19 -12.11 6.11
N ASP A 233 4.15 -12.18 5.18
CA ASP A 233 5.45 -11.53 5.35
C ASP A 233 5.36 -9.99 5.25
N ILE A 234 4.29 -9.48 4.64
CA ILE A 234 4.12 -8.04 4.34
C ILE A 234 3.16 -7.36 5.32
N ALA A 235 2.01 -7.97 5.61
CA ALA A 235 0.93 -7.35 6.37
C ALA A 235 1.35 -6.88 7.79
N PRO A 236 2.20 -7.59 8.55
CA PRO A 236 2.67 -7.11 9.85
C PRO A 236 3.46 -5.80 9.76
N LEU A 237 4.24 -5.60 8.70
CA LEU A 237 4.98 -4.35 8.49
C LEU A 237 4.03 -3.20 8.15
N VAL A 238 2.93 -3.46 7.44
CA VAL A 238 1.88 -2.46 7.20
C VAL A 238 1.26 -2.00 8.53
N VAL A 239 0.87 -2.93 9.40
CA VAL A 239 0.35 -2.62 10.74
C VAL A 239 1.38 -1.81 11.53
N PHE A 240 2.64 -2.23 11.58
CA PHE A 240 3.71 -1.50 12.27
C PHE A 240 3.86 -0.07 11.75
N LEU A 241 3.93 0.14 10.43
CA LEU A 241 4.14 1.47 9.84
C LEU A 241 2.94 2.40 10.00
N LEU A 242 1.72 1.85 10.16
CA LEU A 242 0.51 2.62 10.45
C LEU A 242 0.30 2.86 11.95
N SER A 243 0.95 2.09 12.83
CA SER A 243 0.82 2.18 14.29
C SER A 243 1.78 3.20 14.90
N ASP A 244 1.58 3.48 16.20
CA ASP A 244 2.46 4.36 16.97
C ASP A 244 3.81 3.73 17.31
N ALA A 245 3.99 2.41 17.10
CA ALA A 245 5.28 1.75 17.21
C ALA A 245 6.33 2.34 16.25
N SER A 246 5.88 2.89 15.11
CA SER A 246 6.74 3.54 14.12
C SER A 246 6.73 5.08 14.18
N ARG A 247 6.36 5.68 15.35
CA ARG A 247 6.19 7.13 15.50
C ARG A 247 7.43 7.98 15.18
N PHE A 248 8.62 7.35 15.13
CA PHE A 248 9.87 8.04 14.78
C PHE A 248 10.38 7.68 13.38
N ILE A 249 9.52 7.03 12.54
CA ILE A 249 9.84 6.61 11.17
C ILE A 249 8.97 7.42 10.20
N THR A 250 9.58 8.28 9.40
CA THR A 250 8.91 9.05 8.33
C THR A 250 9.85 9.33 7.18
N GLY A 251 9.33 9.48 5.97
CA GLY A 251 10.11 9.72 4.75
C GLY A 251 10.94 8.52 4.26
N GLN A 252 10.71 7.33 4.81
CA GLN A 252 11.54 6.16 4.53
C GLN A 252 10.96 5.29 3.41
N ALA A 253 11.86 4.70 2.61
CA ALA A 253 11.57 3.57 1.73
C ALA A 253 11.97 2.29 2.49
N VAL A 254 10.97 1.56 3.00
CA VAL A 254 11.19 0.42 3.88
C VAL A 254 11.10 -0.86 3.05
N SER A 255 12.23 -1.54 2.86
CA SER A 255 12.31 -2.79 2.12
C SER A 255 11.85 -3.99 2.97
N VAL A 256 11.09 -4.88 2.34
CA VAL A 256 10.68 -6.19 2.84
C VAL A 256 10.76 -7.16 1.64
N ASP A 257 11.98 -7.53 1.27
CA ASP A 257 12.29 -8.07 -0.05
C ASP A 257 13.10 -9.39 -0.04
N GLY A 258 13.26 -10.01 1.12
CA GLY A 258 13.99 -11.27 1.24
C GLY A 258 15.47 -11.17 0.83
N GLY A 259 16.06 -9.99 0.95
CA GLY A 259 17.46 -9.74 0.63
C GLY A 259 17.76 -9.44 -0.85
N VAL A 260 16.75 -9.17 -1.68
CA VAL A 260 16.97 -8.91 -3.13
C VAL A 260 17.81 -7.67 -3.36
N THR A 261 17.80 -6.70 -2.46
CA THR A 261 18.46 -5.40 -2.64
C THR A 261 19.77 -5.25 -1.87
N ILE A 262 20.24 -6.31 -1.21
CA ILE A 262 21.56 -6.36 -0.58
C ILE A 262 22.62 -6.85 -1.54
#